data_324e77e24c14d1f828e41853fad17ba8
#
_entry.id   324e77e24c14d1f828e41853fad17ba8
#
_cell.length_a   1.000
_cell.length_b   1.000
_cell.length_c   1.000
_cell.angle_alpha   90.00
_cell.angle_beta   90.00
_cell.angle_gamma   90.00
#
_symmetry.space_group_name_H-M   'P 1'
#
loop_
_entity.id
_entity.type
_entity.pdbx_description
1 polymer ?
#
loop_
_entity_poly.entity_id
_entity_poly.type
_entity_poly.pdbx_seq_one_letter_code
_entity_poly.pdbx_strand_id
1 'polypeptide(L)'
;DLAEAIIESCDVYFYTMSVDTGIDVLADYSQQFGLGRITGLDIPGEQSGIMPSKEWKRQARGQPWFNGDTINASIGQGFMLATPLQLAVMSARLASRGKVLEPRLVKARNGVEKPPTEQSAVIDIDSEHWDYMHRAMRDVVHSPRGTANRIRKDIGYNMAGKTGTAQVISISADDEYDRDKINQRQWDHALFIAFAPVEDPQIAIGLIVENGEHGSSTAAPVARLVIDEYMKNQPDQQLGQR
;
A
#
# COMPACT_ATOMS: atom_id res chain seq x y z
N ASP A 1 -18.73 1.17 -9.60
CA ASP A 1 -17.59 1.22 -10.54
C ASP A 1 -16.25 1.03 -9.82
N LEU A 2 -15.13 1.05 -10.56
CA LEU A 2 -13.80 0.85 -9.98
C LEU A 2 -13.41 1.95 -8.98
N ALA A 3 -13.74 3.23 -9.26
CA ALA A 3 -13.41 4.31 -8.33
C ALA A 3 -14.14 4.13 -7.01
N GLU A 4 -15.44 3.85 -7.04
CA GLU A 4 -16.22 3.58 -5.83
C GLU A 4 -15.70 2.35 -5.08
N ALA A 5 -15.30 1.30 -5.80
CA ALA A 5 -14.72 0.10 -5.19
C ALA A 5 -13.40 0.41 -4.45
N ILE A 6 -12.57 1.31 -4.98
CA ILE A 6 -11.34 1.77 -4.30
C ILE A 6 -11.69 2.65 -3.09
N ILE A 7 -12.59 3.62 -3.27
CA ILE A 7 -12.98 4.61 -2.26
C ILE A 7 -13.56 3.93 -1.02
N GLU A 8 -14.45 2.96 -1.23
CA GLU A 8 -15.19 2.28 -0.18
C GLU A 8 -14.58 0.93 0.20
N SER A 9 -13.50 0.52 -0.46
CA SER A 9 -12.83 -0.78 -0.24
C SER A 9 -13.78 -1.97 -0.44
N CYS A 10 -14.41 -2.04 -1.62
CA CYS A 10 -15.39 -3.07 -1.94
C CYS A 10 -14.71 -4.38 -2.37
N ASP A 11 -14.54 -5.33 -1.49
CA ASP A 11 -13.89 -6.62 -1.74
C ASP A 11 -14.57 -7.41 -2.87
N VAL A 12 -15.90 -7.41 -2.91
CA VAL A 12 -16.68 -8.17 -3.92
C VAL A 12 -16.34 -7.74 -5.35
N TYR A 13 -16.09 -6.44 -5.57
CA TYR A 13 -15.64 -5.94 -6.87
C TYR A 13 -14.30 -6.56 -7.29
N PHE A 14 -13.33 -6.56 -6.35
CA PHE A 14 -12.00 -7.11 -6.61
C PHE A 14 -12.00 -8.62 -6.72
N TYR A 15 -12.84 -9.33 -5.99
CA TYR A 15 -13.02 -10.78 -6.14
C TYR A 15 -13.43 -11.13 -7.56
N THR A 16 -14.46 -10.44 -8.09
CA THR A 16 -14.97 -10.70 -9.44
C THR A 16 -13.92 -10.39 -10.50
N MET A 17 -13.31 -9.20 -10.41
CA MET A 17 -12.30 -8.75 -11.37
C MET A 17 -11.06 -9.69 -11.36
N SER A 18 -10.64 -10.17 -10.20
CA SER A 18 -9.44 -10.99 -10.06
C SER A 18 -9.57 -12.37 -10.70
N VAL A 19 -10.76 -12.96 -10.67
CA VAL A 19 -11.01 -14.25 -11.31
C VAL A 19 -10.86 -14.15 -12.82
N ASP A 20 -11.37 -13.06 -13.40
CA ASP A 20 -11.26 -12.82 -14.85
C ASP A 20 -9.81 -12.47 -15.26
N THR A 21 -9.11 -11.70 -14.44
CA THR A 21 -7.70 -11.29 -14.68
C THR A 21 -6.73 -12.44 -14.50
N GLY A 22 -6.91 -13.24 -13.46
CA GLY A 22 -6.05 -14.35 -13.07
C GLY A 22 -4.82 -13.93 -12.27
N ILE A 23 -4.35 -14.86 -11.40
CA ILE A 23 -3.28 -14.57 -10.43
C ILE A 23 -1.94 -14.25 -11.09
N ASP A 24 -1.59 -14.85 -12.21
CA ASP A 24 -0.28 -14.64 -12.81
C ASP A 24 -0.15 -13.20 -13.33
N VAL A 25 -1.20 -12.64 -13.94
CA VAL A 25 -1.25 -11.21 -14.36
C VAL A 25 -1.19 -10.29 -13.15
N LEU A 26 -1.96 -10.58 -12.10
CA LEU A 26 -1.92 -9.81 -10.85
C LEU A 26 -0.53 -9.85 -10.21
N ALA A 27 0.14 -11.01 -10.22
CA ALA A 27 1.47 -11.17 -9.67
C ALA A 27 2.50 -10.37 -10.47
N ASP A 28 2.46 -10.43 -11.80
CA ASP A 28 3.39 -9.70 -12.67
C ASP A 28 3.29 -8.17 -12.47
N TYR A 29 2.06 -7.64 -12.40
CA TYR A 29 1.86 -6.22 -12.11
C TYR A 29 2.29 -5.86 -10.68
N SER A 30 1.92 -6.65 -9.67
CA SER A 30 2.29 -6.40 -8.28
C SER A 30 3.81 -6.39 -8.08
N GLN A 31 4.54 -7.25 -8.78
CA GLN A 31 6.01 -7.25 -8.76
C GLN A 31 6.61 -5.99 -9.38
N GLN A 32 5.99 -5.40 -10.40
CA GLN A 32 6.42 -4.11 -10.95
C GLN A 32 6.27 -2.99 -9.93
N PHE A 33 5.32 -3.09 -9.00
CA PHE A 33 5.17 -2.17 -7.88
C PHE A 33 6.08 -2.50 -6.68
N GLY A 34 6.87 -3.56 -6.75
CA GLY A 34 7.89 -3.92 -5.73
C GLY A 34 7.45 -4.99 -4.74
N LEU A 35 6.26 -5.58 -4.88
CA LEU A 35 5.80 -6.66 -4.00
C LEU A 35 6.47 -8.00 -4.37
N GLY A 36 6.76 -8.83 -3.37
CA GLY A 36 7.38 -10.14 -3.59
C GLY A 36 8.86 -10.11 -3.99
N ARG A 37 9.53 -8.96 -3.88
CA ARG A 37 10.96 -8.77 -4.22
C ARG A 37 11.64 -7.89 -3.18
N ILE A 38 12.96 -8.05 -3.01
CA ILE A 38 13.77 -7.09 -2.25
C ILE A 38 13.72 -5.72 -2.96
N THR A 39 13.68 -4.65 -2.19
CA THR A 39 13.57 -3.27 -2.72
C THR A 39 14.93 -2.70 -3.13
N GLY A 40 16.02 -3.32 -2.69
CA GLY A 40 17.38 -2.86 -2.93
C GLY A 40 17.86 -1.79 -1.93
N LEU A 41 17.18 -1.66 -0.80
CA LEU A 41 17.61 -0.75 0.28
C LEU A 41 19.03 -1.12 0.73
N ASP A 42 19.87 -0.12 0.98
CA ASP A 42 21.30 -0.26 1.33
C ASP A 42 21.54 -0.71 2.78
N ILE A 43 20.73 -1.67 3.27
CA ILE A 43 20.90 -2.39 4.55
C ILE A 43 20.79 -3.90 4.35
N PRO A 44 21.51 -4.71 5.15
CA PRO A 44 21.39 -6.16 5.07
C PRO A 44 20.10 -6.66 5.72
N GLY A 45 19.66 -7.87 5.30
CA GLY A 45 18.55 -8.58 5.95
C GLY A 45 17.16 -8.21 5.45
N GLU A 46 17.05 -7.51 4.32
CA GLU A 46 15.77 -7.22 3.71
C GLU A 46 15.03 -8.52 3.33
N GLN A 47 13.73 -8.58 3.65
CA GLN A 47 12.87 -9.70 3.29
C GLN A 47 12.11 -9.41 2.00
N SER A 48 12.02 -10.41 1.12
CA SER A 48 11.31 -10.28 -0.16
C SER A 48 9.80 -10.31 -0.05
N GLY A 49 9.24 -10.68 1.09
CA GLY A 49 7.81 -11.01 1.15
C GLY A 49 7.45 -12.18 0.22
N ILE A 50 6.18 -12.32 -0.08
CA ILE A 50 5.64 -13.30 -1.03
C ILE A 50 4.57 -12.61 -1.88
N MET A 51 4.79 -12.57 -3.21
CA MET A 51 3.71 -12.35 -4.17
C MET A 51 3.38 -13.71 -4.80
N PRO A 52 2.25 -14.33 -4.43
CA PRO A 52 1.93 -15.68 -4.85
C PRO A 52 1.57 -15.74 -6.34
N SER A 53 1.90 -16.86 -6.98
CA SER A 53 1.52 -17.20 -8.36
C SER A 53 1.26 -18.71 -8.46
N LYS A 54 0.76 -19.18 -9.60
CA LYS A 54 0.58 -20.62 -9.84
C LYS A 54 1.89 -21.38 -9.67
N GLU A 55 2.96 -20.82 -10.24
CA GLU A 55 4.30 -21.41 -10.17
C GLU A 55 4.84 -21.43 -8.74
N TRP A 56 4.71 -20.30 -8.00
CA TRP A 56 5.11 -20.23 -6.61
C TRP A 56 4.41 -21.28 -5.75
N LYS A 57 3.09 -21.46 -5.88
CA LYS A 57 2.34 -22.44 -5.08
C LYS A 57 2.76 -23.86 -5.38
N ARG A 58 2.99 -24.16 -6.67
CA ARG A 58 3.48 -25.48 -7.10
C ARG A 58 4.84 -25.80 -6.47
N GLN A 59 5.78 -24.85 -6.49
CA GLN A 59 7.13 -25.04 -5.94
C GLN A 59 7.17 -25.06 -4.41
N ALA A 60 6.46 -24.10 -3.77
CA ALA A 60 6.53 -23.93 -2.32
C ALA A 60 5.64 -24.90 -1.53
N ARG A 61 4.54 -25.40 -2.16
CA ARG A 61 3.51 -26.21 -1.48
C ARG A 61 3.26 -27.56 -2.15
N GLY A 62 3.74 -27.80 -3.36
CA GLY A 62 3.44 -29.01 -4.13
C GLY A 62 1.97 -29.14 -4.52
N GLN A 63 1.22 -28.03 -4.59
CA GLN A 63 -0.21 -27.99 -4.79
C GLN A 63 -0.61 -27.17 -6.02
N PRO A 64 -1.71 -27.52 -6.71
CA PRO A 64 -2.26 -26.68 -7.76
C PRO A 64 -2.84 -25.38 -7.21
N TRP A 65 -2.97 -24.40 -8.09
CA TRP A 65 -3.66 -23.13 -7.80
C TRP A 65 -5.17 -23.28 -7.98
N PHE A 66 -5.94 -22.66 -7.10
CA PHE A 66 -7.40 -22.64 -7.16
C PHE A 66 -7.93 -21.20 -7.26
N ASN A 67 -9.14 -21.02 -7.79
CA ASN A 67 -9.76 -19.69 -7.86
C ASN A 67 -9.91 -19.00 -6.49
N GLY A 68 -10.17 -19.79 -5.44
CA GLY A 68 -10.19 -19.25 -4.07
C GLY A 68 -8.86 -18.64 -3.61
N ASP A 69 -7.73 -19.15 -4.09
CA ASP A 69 -6.42 -18.55 -3.81
C ASP A 69 -6.29 -17.19 -4.50
N THR A 70 -6.82 -17.05 -5.75
CA THR A 70 -6.85 -15.76 -6.47
C THR A 70 -7.70 -14.75 -5.74
N ILE A 71 -8.90 -15.14 -5.30
CA ILE A 71 -9.83 -14.29 -4.54
C ILE A 71 -9.14 -13.73 -3.29
N ASN A 72 -8.52 -14.60 -2.49
CA ASN A 72 -7.80 -14.17 -1.29
C ASN A 72 -6.62 -13.23 -1.62
N ALA A 73 -5.80 -13.60 -2.61
CA ALA A 73 -4.64 -12.80 -3.01
C ALA A 73 -5.04 -11.42 -3.57
N SER A 74 -6.21 -11.31 -4.22
CA SER A 74 -6.68 -10.07 -4.85
C SER A 74 -6.93 -8.91 -3.87
N ILE A 75 -7.17 -9.24 -2.61
CA ILE A 75 -7.33 -8.26 -1.52
C ILE A 75 -6.16 -8.26 -0.54
N GLY A 76 -5.02 -8.88 -0.93
CA GLY A 76 -3.81 -8.89 -0.12
C GLY A 76 -3.82 -9.90 1.02
N GLN A 77 -4.68 -10.91 0.96
CA GLN A 77 -4.81 -11.98 1.96
C GLN A 77 -4.21 -13.32 1.47
N GLY A 78 -4.42 -14.39 2.22
CA GLY A 78 -3.98 -15.73 1.86
C GLY A 78 -2.47 -15.91 1.95
N PHE A 79 -1.82 -16.23 0.84
CA PHE A 79 -0.36 -16.45 0.81
C PHE A 79 0.46 -15.18 0.63
N MET A 80 -0.18 -14.03 0.40
CA MET A 80 0.50 -12.77 0.17
C MET A 80 1.18 -12.27 1.45
N LEU A 81 2.48 -11.94 1.36
CA LEU A 81 3.23 -11.30 2.43
C LEU A 81 3.98 -10.09 1.89
N ALA A 82 3.81 -8.95 2.51
CA ALA A 82 4.52 -7.72 2.17
C ALA A 82 5.19 -7.11 3.40
N THR A 83 6.37 -6.54 3.21
CA THR A 83 7.03 -5.76 4.26
C THR A 83 6.49 -4.31 4.26
N PRO A 84 6.54 -3.59 5.38
CA PRO A 84 6.21 -2.16 5.40
C PRO A 84 7.01 -1.34 4.39
N LEU A 85 8.28 -1.71 4.17
CA LEU A 85 9.13 -1.06 3.16
C LEU A 85 8.60 -1.29 1.73
N GLN A 86 8.15 -2.50 1.40
CA GLN A 86 7.53 -2.77 0.10
C GLN A 86 6.25 -1.97 -0.11
N LEU A 87 5.43 -1.79 0.93
CA LEU A 87 4.24 -0.95 0.87
C LEU A 87 4.60 0.53 0.66
N ALA A 88 5.66 1.02 1.29
CA ALA A 88 6.16 2.38 1.07
C ALA A 88 6.69 2.57 -0.36
N VAL A 89 7.46 1.60 -0.89
CA VAL A 89 7.95 1.60 -2.27
C VAL A 89 6.80 1.54 -3.27
N MET A 90 5.81 0.69 -3.04
CA MET A 90 4.60 0.63 -3.86
C MET A 90 3.87 1.98 -3.85
N SER A 91 3.69 2.59 -2.68
CA SER A 91 3.08 3.92 -2.55
C SER A 91 3.88 4.99 -3.29
N ALA A 92 5.22 4.96 -3.24
CA ALA A 92 6.08 5.88 -3.97
C ALA A 92 5.98 5.70 -5.50
N ARG A 93 5.89 4.46 -5.99
CA ARG A 93 5.69 4.17 -7.42
C ARG A 93 4.31 4.61 -7.90
N LEU A 94 3.27 4.43 -7.09
CA LEU A 94 1.94 4.99 -7.36
C LEU A 94 1.99 6.51 -7.43
N ALA A 95 2.58 7.17 -6.43
CA ALA A 95 2.73 8.61 -6.34
C ALA A 95 3.46 9.20 -7.55
N SER A 96 4.55 8.57 -7.98
CA SER A 96 5.41 9.03 -9.07
C SER A 96 4.97 8.55 -10.47
N ARG A 97 3.77 7.99 -10.60
CA ARG A 97 3.22 7.48 -11.86
C ARG A 97 4.14 6.43 -12.51
N GLY A 98 4.52 5.44 -11.71
CA GLY A 98 5.27 4.28 -12.16
C GLY A 98 6.78 4.44 -12.23
N LYS A 99 7.37 5.54 -11.77
CA LYS A 99 8.83 5.67 -11.71
C LYS A 99 9.40 4.65 -10.72
N VAL A 100 10.32 3.82 -11.21
CA VAL A 100 11.00 2.80 -10.40
C VAL A 100 12.29 3.39 -9.86
N LEU A 101 12.29 3.75 -8.58
CA LEU A 101 13.44 4.28 -7.84
C LEU A 101 13.81 3.28 -6.74
N GLU A 102 15.11 3.06 -6.54
CA GLU A 102 15.60 2.26 -5.43
C GLU A 102 15.66 3.10 -4.15
N PRO A 103 15.08 2.62 -3.04
CA PRO A 103 15.16 3.31 -1.75
C PRO A 103 16.60 3.25 -1.21
N ARG A 104 17.00 4.28 -0.43
CA ARG A 104 18.30 4.30 0.23
C ARG A 104 18.19 4.99 1.60
N LEU A 105 18.99 4.57 2.56
CA LEU A 105 19.16 5.22 3.85
C LEU A 105 20.38 6.12 3.89
N VAL A 106 21.45 5.72 3.19
CA VAL A 106 22.71 6.48 3.23
C VAL A 106 22.65 7.66 2.26
N LYS A 107 22.46 8.86 2.80
CA LYS A 107 22.49 10.12 2.04
C LYS A 107 23.92 10.52 1.65
N ALA A 108 24.86 10.42 2.60
CA ALA A 108 26.24 10.80 2.39
C ALA A 108 27.21 9.85 3.08
N ARG A 109 28.42 9.71 2.55
CA ARG A 109 29.52 8.93 3.15
C ARG A 109 30.78 9.80 3.21
N ASN A 110 31.36 9.98 4.39
CA ASN A 110 32.55 10.83 4.61
C ASN A 110 32.36 12.26 4.07
N GLY A 111 31.18 12.83 4.25
CA GLY A 111 30.86 14.18 3.77
C GLY A 111 30.56 14.29 2.27
N VAL A 112 30.66 13.21 1.51
CA VAL A 112 30.33 13.17 0.08
C VAL A 112 28.90 12.62 -0.07
N GLU A 113 27.99 13.45 -0.59
CA GLU A 113 26.64 13.01 -0.89
C GLU A 113 26.63 12.02 -2.05
N LYS A 114 25.85 10.94 -1.90
CA LYS A 114 25.55 10.06 -3.02
C LYS A 114 24.62 10.81 -4.00
N PRO A 115 24.83 10.69 -5.32
CA PRO A 115 23.90 11.25 -6.30
C PRO A 115 22.50 10.65 -6.06
N PRO A 116 21.43 11.35 -6.47
CA PRO A 116 20.08 10.76 -6.48
C PRO A 116 20.10 9.42 -7.21
N THR A 117 19.30 8.46 -6.74
CA THR A 117 19.15 7.18 -7.43
C THR A 117 18.56 7.45 -8.82
N GLU A 118 19.22 6.97 -9.86
CA GLU A 118 18.69 7.08 -11.21
C GLU A 118 17.42 6.24 -11.33
N GLN A 119 16.46 6.76 -12.08
CA GLN A 119 15.25 6.03 -12.42
C GLN A 119 15.62 4.84 -13.31
N SER A 120 15.42 3.60 -12.82
CA SER A 120 15.81 2.38 -13.53
C SER A 120 14.79 1.98 -14.61
N ALA A 121 13.52 2.31 -14.39
CA ALA A 121 12.42 1.97 -15.30
C ALA A 121 11.20 2.85 -15.05
N VAL A 122 10.21 2.74 -15.93
CA VAL A 122 8.86 3.27 -15.74
C VAL A 122 7.87 2.14 -15.98
N ILE A 123 6.88 1.99 -15.10
CA ILE A 123 5.77 1.07 -15.30
C ILE A 123 4.91 1.65 -16.42
N ASP A 124 4.75 0.88 -17.50
CA ASP A 124 4.03 1.31 -18.70
C ASP A 124 2.51 1.24 -18.48
N ILE A 125 1.94 2.38 -18.10
CA ILE A 125 0.51 2.58 -17.89
C ILE A 125 0.15 3.96 -18.43
N ASP A 126 -0.94 4.03 -19.19
CA ASP A 126 -1.43 5.29 -19.78
C ASP A 126 -1.71 6.35 -18.71
N SER A 127 -1.42 7.61 -19.06
CA SER A 127 -1.54 8.74 -18.12
C SER A 127 -2.96 8.90 -17.54
N GLU A 128 -3.99 8.58 -18.32
CA GLU A 128 -5.38 8.65 -17.85
C GLU A 128 -5.70 7.66 -16.73
N HIS A 129 -5.08 6.47 -16.75
CA HIS A 129 -5.22 5.47 -15.68
C HIS A 129 -4.51 5.91 -14.40
N TRP A 130 -3.35 6.59 -14.54
CA TRP A 130 -2.69 7.22 -13.38
C TRP A 130 -3.57 8.32 -12.77
N ASP A 131 -4.14 9.19 -13.60
CA ASP A 131 -5.05 10.24 -13.13
C ASP A 131 -6.29 9.66 -12.46
N TYR A 132 -6.83 8.59 -13.01
CA TYR A 132 -7.97 7.89 -12.43
C TYR A 132 -7.63 7.31 -11.05
N MET A 133 -6.50 6.60 -10.94
CA MET A 133 -6.03 6.01 -9.69
C MET A 133 -5.75 7.07 -8.62
N HIS A 134 -5.06 8.15 -8.99
CA HIS A 134 -4.76 9.25 -8.06
C HIS A 134 -6.04 9.90 -7.53
N ARG A 135 -7.03 10.14 -8.40
CA ARG A 135 -8.34 10.67 -7.97
C ARG A 135 -9.07 9.71 -7.03
N ALA A 136 -9.14 8.42 -7.38
CA ALA A 136 -9.80 7.43 -6.54
C ALA A 136 -9.11 7.30 -5.16
N MET A 137 -7.78 7.25 -5.12
CA MET A 137 -7.02 7.19 -3.87
C MET A 137 -7.11 8.50 -3.05
N ARG A 138 -7.20 9.67 -3.72
CA ARG A 138 -7.49 10.94 -3.04
C ARG A 138 -8.86 10.88 -2.36
N ASP A 139 -9.85 10.35 -3.05
CA ASP A 139 -11.23 10.30 -2.58
C ASP A 139 -11.44 9.26 -1.46
N VAL A 140 -10.53 8.28 -1.27
CA VAL A 140 -10.46 7.46 -0.04
C VAL A 140 -10.34 8.34 1.21
N VAL A 141 -9.62 9.47 1.11
CA VAL A 141 -9.41 10.41 2.22
C VAL A 141 -10.45 11.55 2.21
N HIS A 142 -10.73 12.13 1.04
CA HIS A 142 -11.47 13.40 0.95
C HIS A 142 -12.97 13.23 0.69
N SER A 143 -13.42 12.11 0.11
CA SER A 143 -14.86 11.83 -0.09
C SER A 143 -15.57 11.53 1.25
N PRO A 144 -16.82 11.94 1.41
CA PRO A 144 -17.65 11.53 2.56
C PRO A 144 -17.79 10.00 2.69
N ARG A 145 -17.73 9.25 1.58
CA ARG A 145 -17.81 7.78 1.54
C ARG A 145 -16.45 7.10 1.67
N GLY A 146 -15.36 7.87 1.65
CA GLY A 146 -14.01 7.34 1.74
C GLY A 146 -13.72 6.65 3.07
N THR A 147 -13.06 5.49 3.00
CA THR A 147 -12.75 4.68 4.21
C THR A 147 -11.83 5.40 5.20
N ALA A 148 -11.03 6.37 4.74
CA ALA A 148 -10.17 7.19 5.59
C ALA A 148 -10.69 8.62 5.80
N ASN A 149 -11.96 8.90 5.57
CA ASN A 149 -12.51 10.27 5.61
C ASN A 149 -12.35 10.99 6.96
N ARG A 150 -12.14 10.23 8.05
CA ARG A 150 -11.93 10.80 9.40
C ARG A 150 -10.70 11.69 9.47
N ILE A 151 -9.65 11.38 8.66
CA ILE A 151 -8.39 12.12 8.70
C ILE A 151 -8.41 13.38 7.82
N ARG A 152 -9.48 13.66 7.08
CA ARG A 152 -9.59 14.84 6.20
C ARG A 152 -9.76 16.17 6.92
N LYS A 153 -10.18 16.13 8.20
CA LYS A 153 -10.45 17.36 8.95
C LYS A 153 -9.17 18.20 9.08
N ASP A 154 -9.30 19.49 8.77
CA ASP A 154 -8.20 20.48 8.88
C ASP A 154 -6.92 20.11 8.11
N ILE A 155 -7.04 19.33 7.01
CA ILE A 155 -5.93 19.01 6.11
C ILE A 155 -5.73 20.17 5.12
N GLY A 156 -4.52 20.71 5.06
CA GLY A 156 -4.17 21.83 4.19
C GLY A 156 -3.62 21.42 2.80
N TYR A 157 -3.66 20.14 2.46
CA TYR A 157 -3.14 19.58 1.20
C TYR A 157 -3.99 18.37 0.76
N ASN A 158 -3.88 17.98 -0.51
CA ASN A 158 -4.51 16.76 -0.97
C ASN A 158 -3.63 15.54 -0.67
N MET A 159 -4.19 14.57 0.05
CA MET A 159 -3.57 13.28 0.35
C MET A 159 -4.31 12.18 -0.40
N ALA A 160 -3.58 11.30 -1.04
CA ALA A 160 -4.09 10.03 -1.55
C ALA A 160 -3.70 8.90 -0.60
N GLY A 161 -4.55 7.91 -0.43
CA GLY A 161 -4.23 6.76 0.42
C GLY A 161 -5.16 5.58 0.22
N LYS A 162 -4.86 4.48 0.93
CA LYS A 162 -5.72 3.29 0.98
C LYS A 162 -5.57 2.61 2.33
N THR A 163 -6.69 2.31 2.95
CA THR A 163 -6.76 1.49 4.16
C THR A 163 -6.55 0.02 3.85
N GLY A 164 -5.95 -0.72 4.76
CA GLY A 164 -5.83 -2.15 4.70
C GLY A 164 -6.01 -2.79 6.07
N THR A 165 -6.36 -4.07 6.08
CA THR A 165 -6.42 -4.92 7.27
C THR A 165 -5.79 -6.27 6.91
N ALA A 166 -4.80 -6.71 7.66
CA ALA A 166 -4.17 -8.02 7.45
C ALA A 166 -4.57 -8.97 8.59
N GLN A 167 -5.21 -10.06 8.22
CA GLN A 167 -5.63 -11.09 9.16
C GLN A 167 -4.42 -11.79 9.77
N VAL A 168 -4.43 -11.96 11.10
CA VAL A 168 -3.39 -12.66 11.86
C VAL A 168 -3.75 -14.12 12.07
N ILE A 169 -5.03 -14.44 12.22
CA ILE A 169 -5.52 -15.80 12.43
C ILE A 169 -6.46 -16.23 11.31
N SER A 170 -6.43 -17.50 10.97
CA SER A 170 -7.43 -18.09 10.09
C SER A 170 -8.70 -18.36 10.88
N ILE A 171 -9.83 -17.88 10.37
CA ILE A 171 -11.16 -18.14 10.90
C ILE A 171 -11.79 -19.24 10.07
N SER A 172 -12.38 -20.27 10.70
CA SER A 172 -13.10 -21.31 9.98
C SER A 172 -14.37 -20.76 9.33
N ALA A 173 -14.88 -21.43 8.28
CA ALA A 173 -16.07 -20.94 7.56
C ALA A 173 -17.34 -20.88 8.45
N ASP A 174 -17.31 -21.59 9.56
CA ASP A 174 -18.46 -21.70 10.51
C ASP A 174 -18.30 -20.74 11.71
N ASP A 175 -17.16 -20.03 11.83
CA ASP A 175 -16.88 -19.12 12.92
C ASP A 175 -16.91 -17.64 12.42
N GLU A 176 -17.43 -16.75 13.25
CA GLU A 176 -17.32 -15.30 13.04
C GLU A 176 -16.12 -14.73 13.81
N TYR A 177 -15.47 -13.74 13.23
CA TYR A 177 -14.44 -12.98 13.93
C TYR A 177 -15.09 -12.24 15.12
N ASP A 178 -14.76 -12.68 16.32
CA ASP A 178 -15.22 -12.07 17.55
C ASP A 178 -13.99 -11.61 18.36
N ARG A 179 -13.73 -10.32 18.29
CA ARG A 179 -12.63 -9.65 18.98
C ARG A 179 -12.56 -9.98 20.48
N ASP A 180 -13.72 -10.07 21.12
CA ASP A 180 -13.80 -10.23 22.58
C ASP A 180 -13.47 -11.68 23.02
N LYS A 181 -13.43 -12.62 22.06
CA LYS A 181 -13.07 -14.02 22.29
C LYS A 181 -11.62 -14.38 21.99
N ILE A 182 -10.85 -13.48 21.37
CA ILE A 182 -9.46 -13.72 20.98
C ILE A 182 -8.49 -12.84 21.77
N ASN A 183 -7.25 -13.31 21.91
CA ASN A 183 -6.19 -12.52 22.55
C ASN A 183 -5.83 -11.30 21.69
N GLN A 184 -5.53 -10.17 22.29
CA GLN A 184 -5.12 -8.95 21.59
C GLN A 184 -3.97 -9.18 20.59
N ARG A 185 -3.05 -10.09 20.87
CA ARG A 185 -1.96 -10.47 19.94
C ARG A 185 -2.42 -11.19 18.68
N GLN A 186 -3.67 -11.57 18.62
CA GLN A 186 -4.32 -12.24 17.48
C GLN A 186 -5.25 -11.31 16.70
N TRP A 187 -5.38 -10.04 17.15
CA TRP A 187 -6.13 -9.05 16.40
C TRP A 187 -5.44 -8.75 15.08
N ASP A 188 -6.24 -8.41 14.09
CA ASP A 188 -5.76 -8.05 12.78
C ASP A 188 -4.80 -6.85 12.80
N HIS A 189 -3.87 -6.81 11.86
CA HIS A 189 -2.99 -5.67 11.71
C HIS A 189 -3.67 -4.57 10.91
N ALA A 190 -3.59 -3.34 11.40
CA ALA A 190 -4.07 -2.15 10.70
C ALA A 190 -3.00 -1.62 9.75
N LEU A 191 -3.35 -1.39 8.49
CA LEU A 191 -2.44 -0.88 7.48
C LEU A 191 -2.98 0.39 6.84
N PHE A 192 -2.05 1.23 6.40
CA PHE A 192 -2.36 2.39 5.57
C PHE A 192 -1.18 2.71 4.65
N ILE A 193 -1.47 2.90 3.37
CA ILE A 193 -0.53 3.50 2.43
C ILE A 193 -1.03 4.88 2.05
N ALA A 194 -0.12 5.83 1.84
CA ALA A 194 -0.48 7.16 1.39
C ALA A 194 0.68 7.87 0.70
N PHE A 195 0.34 8.91 -0.04
CA PHE A 195 1.29 9.90 -0.54
C PHE A 195 0.67 11.29 -0.57
N ALA A 196 1.51 12.31 -0.49
CA ALA A 196 1.09 13.70 -0.46
C ALA A 196 2.21 14.65 -0.95
N PRO A 197 1.85 15.86 -1.48
CA PRO A 197 0.56 16.19 -2.06
C PRO A 197 0.24 15.33 -3.29
N VAL A 198 -1.04 15.21 -3.67
CA VAL A 198 -1.41 14.41 -4.87
C VAL A 198 -0.89 15.03 -6.15
N GLU A 199 -0.87 16.35 -6.20
CA GLU A 199 -0.48 17.15 -7.38
C GLU A 199 1.03 17.10 -7.65
N ASP A 200 1.83 17.12 -6.59
CA ASP A 200 3.30 17.05 -6.65
C ASP A 200 3.82 16.24 -5.44
N PRO A 201 3.83 14.91 -5.52
CA PRO A 201 4.13 14.05 -4.39
C PRO A 201 5.54 14.23 -3.84
N GLN A 202 5.64 14.59 -2.55
CA GLN A 202 6.89 14.82 -1.82
C GLN A 202 7.19 13.72 -0.80
N ILE A 203 6.16 13.01 -0.35
CA ILE A 203 6.28 11.92 0.61
C ILE A 203 5.34 10.77 0.26
N ALA A 204 5.84 9.55 0.40
CA ALA A 204 5.03 8.34 0.36
C ALA A 204 5.28 7.52 1.62
N ILE A 205 4.23 6.88 2.14
CA ILE A 205 4.28 6.11 3.38
C ILE A 205 3.62 4.74 3.21
N GLY A 206 4.23 3.73 3.83
CA GLY A 206 3.60 2.44 4.12
C GLY A 206 3.67 2.22 5.63
N LEU A 207 2.51 2.09 6.27
CA LEU A 207 2.40 2.02 7.72
C LEU A 207 1.61 0.78 8.14
N ILE A 208 2.13 0.08 9.13
CA ILE A 208 1.45 -1.00 9.83
C ILE A 208 1.39 -0.69 11.32
N VAL A 209 0.23 -0.97 11.93
CA VAL A 209 0.07 -1.04 13.38
C VAL A 209 -0.31 -2.46 13.71
N GLU A 210 0.63 -3.19 14.30
CA GLU A 210 0.40 -4.58 14.69
C GLU A 210 -0.75 -4.67 15.69
N ASN A 211 -1.67 -5.60 15.43
CA ASN A 211 -2.85 -5.84 16.25
C ASN A 211 -3.72 -4.58 16.45
N GLY A 212 -3.69 -3.67 15.48
CA GLY A 212 -4.42 -2.41 15.49
C GLY A 212 -5.83 -2.47 14.87
N GLU A 213 -6.26 -3.64 14.42
CA GLU A 213 -7.55 -3.99 13.83
C GLU A 213 -7.83 -3.26 12.51
N HIS A 214 -8.24 -1.99 12.54
CA HIS A 214 -8.74 -1.29 11.36
C HIS A 214 -7.79 -0.20 10.87
N GLY A 215 -7.41 -0.28 9.60
CA GLY A 215 -6.58 0.73 8.96
C GLY A 215 -7.16 2.15 9.04
N SER A 216 -8.48 2.28 8.95
CA SER A 216 -9.18 3.57 8.98
C SER A 216 -9.14 4.28 10.33
N SER A 217 -9.24 3.54 11.45
CA SER A 217 -9.32 4.12 12.80
C SER A 217 -7.96 4.17 13.50
N THR A 218 -7.01 3.34 13.09
CA THR A 218 -5.73 3.17 13.79
C THR A 218 -4.54 3.61 12.92
N ALA A 219 -4.36 3.03 11.74
CA ALA A 219 -3.18 3.32 10.92
C ALA A 219 -3.28 4.69 10.21
N ALA A 220 -4.44 5.04 9.64
CA ALA A 220 -4.61 6.29 8.90
C ALA A 220 -4.36 7.55 9.74
N PRO A 221 -4.84 7.67 11.01
CA PRO A 221 -4.53 8.81 11.86
C PRO A 221 -3.03 8.97 12.15
N VAL A 222 -2.31 7.87 12.38
CA VAL A 222 -0.85 7.89 12.61
C VAL A 222 -0.13 8.35 11.33
N ALA A 223 -0.49 7.80 10.17
CA ALA A 223 0.08 8.22 8.90
C ALA A 223 -0.16 9.71 8.62
N ARG A 224 -1.36 10.22 8.95
CA ARG A 224 -1.67 11.65 8.83
C ARG A 224 -0.72 12.51 9.68
N LEU A 225 -0.48 12.15 10.94
CA LEU A 225 0.44 12.91 11.80
C LEU A 225 1.87 12.95 11.25
N VAL A 226 2.36 11.84 10.71
CA VAL A 226 3.69 11.77 10.09
C VAL A 226 3.78 12.68 8.86
N ILE A 227 2.77 12.63 8.00
CA ILE A 227 2.73 13.45 6.78
C ILE A 227 2.57 14.94 7.14
N ASP A 228 1.71 15.29 8.10
CA ASP A 228 1.56 16.67 8.57
C ASP A 228 2.88 17.25 9.06
N GLU A 229 3.63 16.49 9.84
CA GLU A 229 4.92 16.95 10.34
C GLU A 229 5.95 17.11 9.22
N TYR A 230 5.96 16.18 8.26
CA TYR A 230 6.81 16.31 7.07
C TYR A 230 6.46 17.57 6.27
N MET A 231 5.17 17.80 5.99
CA MET A 231 4.69 18.94 5.20
C MET A 231 4.99 20.29 5.86
N LYS A 232 4.90 20.40 7.20
CA LYS A 232 5.28 21.63 7.95
C LYS A 232 6.74 22.02 7.79
N ASN A 233 7.62 21.03 7.60
CA ASN A 233 9.05 21.23 7.54
C ASN A 233 9.56 21.47 6.10
N GLN A 234 8.67 21.57 5.09
CA GLN A 234 9.07 21.90 3.72
C GLN A 234 9.28 23.40 3.54
N PRO A 235 10.39 23.83 2.90
CA PRO A 235 10.76 25.26 2.79
C PRO A 235 9.75 26.13 2.03
N ASP A 236 9.04 25.53 1.05
CA ASP A 236 8.17 26.30 0.14
C ASP A 236 6.79 26.65 0.71
N GLN A 237 6.35 26.03 1.81
CA GLN A 237 5.07 26.37 2.45
C GLN A 237 5.14 27.59 3.39
N GLN A 238 6.33 28.09 3.73
CA GLN A 238 6.49 29.28 4.57
C GLN A 238 6.25 30.60 3.82
N LEU A 239 6.16 30.59 2.50
CA LEU A 239 5.98 31.80 1.68
C LEU A 239 4.51 32.18 1.43
N GLY A 240 3.55 31.32 1.75
CA GLY A 240 2.10 31.55 1.54
C GLY A 240 1.36 32.17 2.74
N GLN A 241 2.04 32.45 3.86
CA GLN A 241 1.44 33.04 5.07
C GLN A 241 1.98 34.43 5.42
N ARG A 242 2.41 35.20 4.42
CA ARG A 242 2.75 36.64 4.61
C ARG A 242 1.83 37.54 3.82
#